data_42a3532f6160fa5849db4eee6ab2e285
#
_entry.id   42a3532f6160fa5849db4eee6ab2e285
#
_cell.length_a   1.000
_cell.length_b   1.000
_cell.length_c   1.000
_cell.angle_alpha   90.00
_cell.angle_beta   90.00
_cell.angle_gamma   90.00
#
_symmetry.space_group_name_H-M   'P 1'
#
loop_
_entity.id
_entity.type
_entity.pdbx_description
1 polymer ?
#
loop_
_entity_poly.entity_id
_entity_poly.type
_entity_poly.pdbx_seq_one_letter_code
_entity_poly.pdbx_strand_id
1 'polypeptide(L)'
;MPSQRTDLRIFCWEGYDSASVLDPFRFRHDINVETESLISDSLAAQHVSAPSLETEFDVLNINNAWVQKYLYPNGLVRPLDKNRFEYEEARTIPTLAHLDRWSWSADGQNKIGVCQRFGSFNLVVNSDKISHDLAVDEGFHLADDPDLYQRYGILLYDDFNLFHICIAAEVNPFNLLSQDEEDLFEQTARRWFRNAAIATHDHHALNRALIDNRIDFYLSGGTYTASPARLDGNCQVTAITPARGPINGRGGIVFTEVTCVLNHAHTSPWAEPFLDYILEPDTCVKIAFADRTCNPVLQMGDREVMSAFSSLQLQAIQWDTLEEDISRCVDYDLVPNSVSLLRRLEKVRQDLAPR
;
A
#
# COMPACT_ATOMS: atom_id res chain seq x y z
N MET A 1 28.53 -3.10 -28.30
CA MET A 1 28.41 -4.31 -27.49
C MET A 1 26.99 -4.82 -27.72
N PRO A 2 26.74 -6.11 -27.94
CA PRO A 2 25.36 -6.59 -27.96
C PRO A 2 24.74 -6.25 -26.62
N SER A 3 23.54 -5.67 -26.59
CA SER A 3 22.76 -5.47 -25.36
C SER A 3 22.63 -6.86 -24.72
N GLN A 4 23.09 -7.00 -23.47
CA GLN A 4 22.80 -8.21 -22.72
C GLN A 4 21.26 -8.34 -22.69
N ARG A 5 20.75 -9.48 -23.16
CA ARG A 5 19.31 -9.76 -23.14
C ARG A 5 18.86 -9.81 -21.68
N THR A 6 17.82 -9.07 -21.35
CA THR A 6 17.18 -9.15 -20.03
C THR A 6 16.49 -10.51 -19.90
N ASP A 7 16.78 -11.23 -18.82
CA ASP A 7 16.23 -12.56 -18.58
C ASP A 7 14.91 -12.52 -17.78
N LEU A 8 14.72 -11.46 -16.95
CA LEU A 8 13.52 -11.23 -16.16
C LEU A 8 13.27 -9.73 -16.02
N ARG A 9 12.04 -9.30 -16.26
CA ARG A 9 11.60 -7.89 -16.08
C ARG A 9 10.48 -7.82 -15.06
N ILE A 10 10.66 -6.96 -14.06
CA ILE A 10 9.77 -6.82 -12.92
C ILE A 10 9.25 -5.38 -12.82
N PHE A 11 7.94 -5.22 -12.71
CA PHE A 11 7.29 -3.95 -12.42
C PHE A 11 6.70 -4.04 -11.01
N CYS A 12 7.18 -3.22 -10.06
CA CYS A 12 6.89 -3.45 -8.66
C CYS A 12 6.85 -2.17 -7.83
N TRP A 13 6.19 -2.24 -6.70
CA TRP A 13 6.34 -1.26 -5.64
C TRP A 13 7.78 -1.23 -5.12
N GLU A 14 8.18 -0.06 -4.64
CA GLU A 14 9.50 0.15 -4.03
C GLU A 14 9.85 -0.95 -3.01
N GLY A 15 11.12 -1.34 -3.02
CA GLY A 15 11.64 -2.34 -2.12
C GLY A 15 11.82 -3.72 -2.74
N TYR A 16 10.92 -4.16 -3.60
CA TYR A 16 11.15 -5.39 -4.39
C TYR A 16 12.29 -5.21 -5.40
N ASP A 17 12.55 -3.98 -5.82
CA ASP A 17 13.64 -3.58 -6.73
C ASP A 17 14.97 -3.31 -6.01
N SER A 18 15.03 -3.41 -4.69
CA SER A 18 16.26 -3.16 -3.94
C SER A 18 17.36 -4.16 -4.26
N ALA A 19 18.61 -3.70 -4.26
CA ALA A 19 19.77 -4.55 -4.47
C ALA A 19 19.84 -5.71 -3.46
N SER A 20 19.41 -5.48 -2.22
CA SER A 20 19.38 -6.50 -1.17
C SER A 20 18.44 -7.67 -1.49
N VAL A 21 17.37 -7.42 -2.25
CA VAL A 21 16.41 -8.42 -2.73
C VAL A 21 16.90 -9.04 -4.03
N LEU A 22 17.31 -8.23 -5.01
CA LEU A 22 17.56 -8.71 -6.37
C LEU A 22 18.94 -9.37 -6.57
N ASP A 23 20.00 -8.85 -5.92
CA ASP A 23 21.37 -9.34 -6.18
C ASP A 23 21.57 -10.81 -5.79
N PRO A 24 21.00 -11.32 -4.65
CA PRO A 24 21.11 -12.75 -4.36
C PRO A 24 20.40 -13.63 -5.39
N PHE A 25 19.28 -13.19 -5.95
CA PHE A 25 18.56 -13.91 -7.00
C PHE A 25 19.35 -13.91 -8.32
N ARG A 26 19.85 -12.73 -8.73
CA ARG A 26 20.72 -12.58 -9.90
C ARG A 26 21.94 -13.50 -9.82
N PHE A 27 22.62 -13.48 -8.67
CA PHE A 27 23.82 -14.26 -8.46
C PHE A 27 23.52 -15.79 -8.44
N ARG A 28 22.44 -16.20 -7.77
CA ARG A 28 22.03 -17.61 -7.66
C ARG A 28 21.76 -18.26 -9.02
N HIS A 29 21.19 -17.49 -9.95
CA HIS A 29 20.70 -17.99 -11.21
C HIS A 29 21.53 -17.55 -12.43
N ASP A 30 22.55 -16.72 -12.21
CA ASP A 30 23.40 -16.13 -13.26
C ASP A 30 22.58 -15.46 -14.38
N ILE A 31 21.62 -14.60 -13.98
CA ILE A 31 20.68 -13.92 -14.86
C ILE A 31 20.70 -12.40 -14.69
N ASN A 32 20.27 -11.70 -15.75
CA ASN A 32 20.03 -10.27 -15.70
C ASN A 32 18.57 -9.96 -15.40
N VAL A 33 18.31 -9.19 -14.32
CA VAL A 33 16.98 -8.76 -13.89
C VAL A 33 16.89 -7.24 -14.02
N GLU A 34 15.91 -6.76 -14.77
CA GLU A 34 15.56 -5.34 -14.87
C GLU A 34 14.27 -5.07 -14.07
N THR A 35 14.21 -3.91 -13.45
CA THR A 35 13.07 -3.48 -12.66
C THR A 35 12.63 -2.07 -13.04
N GLU A 36 11.33 -1.82 -12.89
CA GLU A 36 10.73 -0.49 -12.92
C GLU A 36 9.84 -0.33 -11.70
N SER A 37 9.93 0.84 -11.04
CA SER A 37 9.13 1.12 -9.84
C SER A 37 7.76 1.67 -10.22
N LEU A 38 6.72 1.22 -9.54
CA LEU A 38 5.36 1.75 -9.65
C LEU A 38 5.27 3.15 -9.06
N ILE A 39 4.44 3.99 -9.70
CA ILE A 39 4.06 5.30 -9.19
C ILE A 39 2.64 5.24 -8.61
N SER A 40 1.75 4.50 -9.27
CA SER A 40 0.40 4.19 -8.78
C SER A 40 -0.11 2.90 -9.42
N ASP A 41 -1.03 2.23 -8.73
CA ASP A 41 -1.65 0.99 -9.21
C ASP A 41 -2.40 1.18 -10.53
N SER A 42 -3.15 2.27 -10.64
CA SER A 42 -3.97 2.55 -11.82
C SER A 42 -3.11 2.79 -13.06
N LEU A 43 -1.99 3.51 -12.93
CA LEU A 43 -1.04 3.71 -14.03
C LEU A 43 -0.34 2.40 -14.40
N ALA A 44 0.05 1.60 -13.41
CA ALA A 44 0.67 0.30 -13.65
C ALA A 44 -0.27 -0.65 -14.40
N ALA A 45 -1.53 -0.73 -13.96
CA ALA A 45 -2.53 -1.54 -14.63
C ALA A 45 -2.80 -1.09 -16.08
N GLN A 46 -2.83 0.23 -16.33
CA GLN A 46 -2.93 0.78 -17.69
C GLN A 46 -1.70 0.42 -18.54
N HIS A 47 -0.50 0.55 -17.96
CA HIS A 47 0.76 0.25 -18.66
C HIS A 47 0.79 -1.20 -19.14
N VAL A 48 0.53 -2.17 -18.26
CA VAL A 48 0.55 -3.60 -18.62
C VAL A 48 -0.62 -4.03 -19.50
N SER A 49 -1.67 -3.21 -19.60
CA SER A 49 -2.80 -3.43 -20.50
C SER A 49 -2.57 -2.89 -21.91
N ALA A 50 -1.56 -2.03 -22.10
CA ALA A 50 -1.26 -1.44 -23.39
C ALA A 50 -0.48 -2.44 -24.27
N PRO A 51 -0.87 -2.66 -25.52
CA PRO A 51 -0.13 -3.54 -26.42
C PRO A 51 1.18 -2.86 -26.87
N SER A 52 2.24 -3.06 -26.12
CA SER A 52 3.58 -2.57 -26.45
C SER A 52 4.59 -3.69 -26.32
N LEU A 53 5.22 -4.07 -27.44
CA LEU A 53 6.26 -5.09 -27.48
C LEU A 53 7.57 -4.68 -26.80
N GLU A 54 7.76 -3.38 -26.53
CA GLU A 54 9.03 -2.85 -26.00
C GLU A 54 9.08 -2.80 -24.46
N THR A 55 7.93 -2.96 -23.80
CA THR A 55 7.80 -2.84 -22.34
C THR A 55 7.06 -4.01 -21.72
N GLU A 56 7.29 -5.23 -22.21
CA GLU A 56 6.71 -6.43 -21.61
C GLU A 56 7.43 -6.74 -20.30
N PHE A 57 6.69 -6.72 -19.18
CA PHE A 57 7.15 -7.20 -17.89
C PHE A 57 6.70 -8.65 -17.69
N ASP A 58 7.50 -9.42 -16.99
CA ASP A 58 7.19 -10.82 -16.65
C ASP A 58 6.44 -10.94 -15.32
N VAL A 59 6.80 -10.07 -14.38
CA VAL A 59 6.27 -10.05 -13.02
C VAL A 59 5.75 -8.66 -12.70
N LEU A 60 4.59 -8.61 -12.06
CA LEU A 60 3.99 -7.39 -11.51
C LEU A 60 3.72 -7.58 -10.03
N ASN A 61 4.15 -6.62 -9.20
CA ASN A 61 3.74 -6.49 -7.81
C ASN A 61 2.84 -5.25 -7.68
N ILE A 62 1.58 -5.45 -7.26
CA ILE A 62 0.55 -4.41 -7.24
C ILE A 62 -0.47 -4.72 -6.14
N ASN A 63 -1.27 -3.73 -5.72
CA ASN A 63 -2.29 -3.95 -4.70
C ASN A 63 -3.42 -4.89 -5.16
N ASN A 64 -3.92 -5.63 -4.21
CA ASN A 64 -4.77 -6.82 -4.30
C ASN A 64 -5.93 -6.75 -5.30
N ALA A 65 -6.77 -5.73 -5.26
CA ALA A 65 -7.98 -5.69 -6.09
C ALA A 65 -7.66 -5.59 -7.60
N TRP A 66 -6.52 -4.98 -7.96
CA TRP A 66 -6.11 -4.86 -9.35
C TRP A 66 -5.83 -6.22 -9.98
N VAL A 67 -5.15 -7.12 -9.27
CA VAL A 67 -4.86 -8.47 -9.79
C VAL A 67 -6.13 -9.28 -9.94
N GLN A 68 -6.95 -9.37 -8.88
CA GLN A 68 -8.11 -10.26 -8.85
C GLN A 68 -9.28 -9.75 -9.70
N LYS A 69 -9.55 -8.43 -9.67
CA LYS A 69 -10.77 -7.85 -10.27
C LYS A 69 -10.55 -7.20 -11.63
N TYR A 70 -9.31 -6.90 -11.99
CA TYR A 70 -9.01 -6.25 -13.25
C TYR A 70 -8.07 -7.06 -14.13
N LEU A 71 -6.85 -7.34 -13.69
CA LEU A 71 -5.82 -7.94 -14.55
C LEU A 71 -6.15 -9.39 -14.91
N TYR A 72 -6.48 -10.22 -13.93
CA TYR A 72 -6.79 -11.63 -14.19
C TYR A 72 -8.05 -11.84 -15.07
N PRO A 73 -9.20 -11.19 -14.82
CA PRO A 73 -10.37 -11.31 -15.68
C PRO A 73 -10.14 -10.84 -17.13
N ASN A 74 -9.18 -9.93 -17.35
CA ASN A 74 -8.79 -9.47 -18.69
C ASN A 74 -7.70 -10.36 -19.33
N GLY A 75 -7.33 -11.48 -18.72
CA GLY A 75 -6.35 -12.41 -19.26
C GLY A 75 -4.90 -11.92 -19.21
N LEU A 76 -4.61 -10.87 -18.43
CA LEU A 76 -3.27 -10.25 -18.31
C LEU A 76 -2.38 -10.95 -17.28
N VAL A 77 -2.94 -11.78 -16.42
CA VAL A 77 -2.24 -12.59 -15.42
C VAL A 77 -2.49 -14.05 -15.71
N ARG A 78 -1.45 -14.88 -15.67
CA ARG A 78 -1.60 -16.32 -15.84
C ARG A 78 -1.79 -17.01 -14.49
N PRO A 79 -2.57 -18.12 -14.44
CA PRO A 79 -2.66 -18.96 -13.26
C PRO A 79 -1.29 -19.57 -12.93
N LEU A 80 -1.01 -19.71 -11.63
CA LEU A 80 0.16 -20.40 -11.10
C LEU A 80 -0.15 -21.86 -10.83
N ASP A 81 0.88 -22.72 -10.78
CA ASP A 81 0.73 -24.07 -10.22
C ASP A 81 0.48 -23.94 -8.70
N LYS A 82 -0.78 -24.18 -8.31
CA LYS A 82 -1.19 -24.06 -6.90
C LYS A 82 -0.39 -24.97 -5.97
N ASN A 83 0.01 -26.18 -6.42
CA ASN A 83 0.76 -27.13 -5.59
C ASN A 83 2.15 -26.57 -5.24
N ARG A 84 2.71 -25.73 -6.08
CA ARG A 84 4.01 -25.08 -5.84
C ARG A 84 3.95 -24.10 -4.68
N PHE A 85 2.79 -23.46 -4.46
CA PHE A 85 2.62 -22.38 -3.47
C PHE A 85 1.72 -22.77 -2.28
N GLU A 86 1.36 -24.06 -2.11
CA GLU A 86 0.54 -24.53 -0.98
C GLU A 86 1.13 -24.20 0.39
N TYR A 87 2.46 -24.16 0.50
CA TYR A 87 3.15 -23.85 1.76
C TYR A 87 2.99 -22.38 2.20
N GLU A 88 2.59 -21.48 1.31
CA GLU A 88 2.39 -20.05 1.61
C GLU A 88 1.28 -19.86 2.64
N GLU A 89 0.16 -20.56 2.50
CA GLU A 89 -0.98 -20.45 3.41
C GLU A 89 -0.58 -20.87 4.86
N ALA A 90 0.24 -21.91 5.00
CA ALA A 90 0.70 -22.37 6.30
C ALA A 90 1.63 -21.38 7.01
N ARG A 91 2.19 -20.41 6.30
CA ARG A 91 3.12 -19.38 6.80
C ARG A 91 2.45 -18.05 7.07
N THR A 92 1.21 -17.89 6.63
CA THR A 92 0.43 -16.66 6.83
C THR A 92 0.05 -16.48 8.29
N ILE A 93 0.06 -15.24 8.77
CA ILE A 93 -0.42 -14.87 10.12
C ILE A 93 -1.86 -15.42 10.27
N PRO A 94 -2.14 -16.32 11.24
CA PRO A 94 -3.44 -17.01 11.28
C PRO A 94 -4.64 -16.09 11.36
N THR A 95 -4.57 -15.00 12.13
CA THR A 95 -5.64 -14.01 12.29
C THR A 95 -5.87 -13.18 11.03
N LEU A 96 -4.89 -13.14 10.12
CA LEU A 96 -4.93 -12.40 8.86
C LEU A 96 -4.99 -13.32 7.63
N ALA A 97 -5.22 -14.62 7.83
CA ALA A 97 -5.28 -15.60 6.73
C ALA A 97 -6.34 -15.25 5.66
N HIS A 98 -7.39 -14.49 6.04
CA HIS A 98 -8.41 -14.03 5.10
C HIS A 98 -7.84 -13.10 4.00
N LEU A 99 -6.68 -12.46 4.22
CA LEU A 99 -6.04 -11.60 3.22
C LEU A 99 -5.41 -12.41 2.09
N ASP A 100 -5.08 -13.69 2.30
CA ASP A 100 -4.55 -14.56 1.24
C ASP A 100 -5.56 -14.83 0.12
N ARG A 101 -6.86 -14.62 0.36
CA ARG A 101 -7.89 -14.74 -0.68
C ARG A 101 -7.60 -13.93 -1.95
N TRP A 102 -6.78 -12.89 -1.84
CA TRP A 102 -6.41 -12.03 -2.95
C TRP A 102 -5.36 -12.65 -3.88
N SER A 103 -4.69 -13.71 -3.43
CA SER A 103 -3.79 -14.53 -4.26
C SER A 103 -4.55 -15.52 -5.15
N TRP A 104 -5.89 -15.60 -5.00
CA TRP A 104 -6.78 -16.48 -5.74
C TRP A 104 -7.72 -15.71 -6.67
N SER A 105 -8.16 -16.34 -7.75
CA SER A 105 -9.27 -15.82 -8.57
C SER A 105 -10.55 -15.65 -7.73
N ALA A 106 -11.44 -14.76 -8.15
CA ALA A 106 -12.67 -14.46 -7.40
C ALA A 106 -13.56 -15.69 -7.13
N ASP A 107 -13.48 -16.70 -7.97
CA ASP A 107 -14.17 -17.99 -7.80
C ASP A 107 -13.37 -19.02 -6.98
N GLY A 108 -12.16 -18.66 -6.53
CA GLY A 108 -11.28 -19.53 -5.74
C GLY A 108 -10.68 -20.71 -6.49
N GLN A 109 -10.78 -20.78 -7.82
CA GLN A 109 -10.35 -21.95 -8.60
C GLN A 109 -8.87 -21.89 -9.00
N ASN A 110 -8.35 -20.70 -9.22
CA ASN A 110 -7.00 -20.47 -9.73
C ASN A 110 -6.17 -19.63 -8.79
N LYS A 111 -4.96 -20.08 -8.46
CA LYS A 111 -3.93 -19.26 -7.81
C LYS A 111 -3.41 -18.27 -8.85
N ILE A 112 -3.48 -16.97 -8.55
CA ILE A 112 -3.16 -15.90 -9.51
C ILE A 112 -2.00 -15.01 -9.06
N GLY A 113 -1.45 -15.27 -7.90
CA GLY A 113 -0.30 -14.54 -7.35
C GLY A 113 0.06 -15.02 -5.97
N VAL A 114 0.98 -14.31 -5.33
CA VAL A 114 1.38 -14.52 -3.93
C VAL A 114 1.21 -13.20 -3.17
N CYS A 115 0.58 -13.28 -1.99
CA CYS A 115 0.36 -12.14 -1.11
C CYS A 115 1.54 -11.97 -0.17
N GLN A 116 2.01 -10.73 0.05
CA GLN A 116 3.17 -10.51 0.88
C GLN A 116 3.05 -9.30 1.79
N ARG A 117 3.49 -8.10 1.39
CA ARG A 117 3.34 -6.91 2.22
C ARG A 117 1.87 -6.53 2.35
N PHE A 118 1.52 -6.06 3.53
CA PHE A 118 0.17 -5.54 3.81
C PHE A 118 0.25 -4.40 4.81
N GLY A 119 -0.83 -3.66 4.95
CA GLY A 119 -0.92 -2.59 5.93
C GLY A 119 -2.23 -1.83 5.80
N SER A 120 -2.54 -1.04 6.84
CA SER A 120 -3.69 -0.15 6.82
C SER A 120 -3.29 1.25 6.35
N PHE A 121 -4.18 1.87 5.60
CA PHE A 121 -4.11 3.30 5.32
C PHE A 121 -4.68 4.05 6.52
N ASN A 122 -3.89 4.97 7.06
CA ASN A 122 -4.13 5.59 8.36
C ASN A 122 -3.97 7.11 8.31
N LEU A 123 -4.39 7.74 9.40
CA LEU A 123 -3.76 8.99 9.83
C LEU A 123 -2.54 8.67 10.69
N VAL A 124 -1.55 9.58 10.70
CA VAL A 124 -0.37 9.46 11.55
C VAL A 124 -0.33 10.65 12.49
N VAL A 125 -0.25 10.38 13.78
CA VAL A 125 -0.30 11.41 14.83
C VAL A 125 1.00 11.51 15.61
N ASN A 126 1.23 12.66 16.22
CA ASN A 126 2.11 12.77 17.37
C ASN A 126 1.29 12.42 18.63
N SER A 127 1.52 11.25 19.22
CA SER A 127 0.75 10.74 20.37
C SER A 127 0.91 11.57 21.64
N ASP A 128 1.92 12.45 21.71
CA ASP A 128 2.06 13.44 22.78
C ASP A 128 1.09 14.63 22.61
N LYS A 129 0.45 14.78 21.45
CA LYS A 129 -0.49 15.87 21.11
C LYS A 129 -1.91 15.38 20.91
N ILE A 130 -2.07 14.31 20.17
CA ILE A 130 -3.36 13.67 19.86
C ILE A 130 -3.36 12.31 20.56
N SER A 131 -4.23 12.10 21.54
CA SER A 131 -4.31 10.82 22.22
C SER A 131 -4.79 9.72 21.26
N HIS A 132 -4.39 8.48 21.54
CA HIS A 132 -4.81 7.32 20.74
C HIS A 132 -6.35 7.25 20.63
N ASP A 133 -7.06 7.36 21.77
CA ASP A 133 -8.52 7.24 21.80
C ASP A 133 -9.19 8.34 20.98
N LEU A 134 -8.72 9.58 21.08
CA LEU A 134 -9.23 10.69 20.28
C LEU A 134 -9.02 10.42 18.77
N ALA A 135 -7.83 9.96 18.39
CA ALA A 135 -7.55 9.67 16.99
C ALA A 135 -8.35 8.48 16.44
N VAL A 136 -8.62 7.48 17.27
CA VAL A 136 -9.47 6.33 16.93
C VAL A 136 -10.93 6.76 16.75
N ASP A 137 -11.45 7.61 17.66
CA ASP A 137 -12.85 8.02 17.66
C ASP A 137 -13.16 9.06 16.58
N GLU A 138 -12.34 10.11 16.46
CA GLU A 138 -12.54 11.20 15.50
C GLU A 138 -12.01 10.88 14.09
N GLY A 139 -10.94 10.09 14.02
CA GLY A 139 -10.36 9.66 12.76
C GLY A 139 -10.02 10.85 11.85
N PHE A 140 -10.47 10.78 10.61
CA PHE A 140 -10.20 11.83 9.62
C PHE A 140 -10.96 13.15 9.89
N HIS A 141 -11.96 13.16 10.78
CA HIS A 141 -12.67 14.37 11.20
C HIS A 141 -11.80 15.30 12.07
N LEU A 142 -10.66 14.83 12.59
CA LEU A 142 -9.67 15.73 13.21
C LEU A 142 -9.29 16.90 12.29
N ALA A 143 -9.31 16.71 10.98
CA ALA A 143 -9.03 17.77 10.01
C ALA A 143 -10.16 18.80 9.87
N ASP A 144 -11.33 18.54 10.47
CA ASP A 144 -12.49 19.43 10.48
C ASP A 144 -12.54 20.28 11.74
N ASP A 145 -11.72 19.96 12.77
CA ASP A 145 -11.62 20.73 13.99
C ASP A 145 -10.90 22.06 13.74
N PRO A 146 -11.57 23.22 13.98
CA PRO A 146 -10.96 24.54 13.77
C PRO A 146 -9.71 24.78 14.63
N ASP A 147 -9.60 24.17 15.82
CA ASP A 147 -8.46 24.30 16.71
C ASP A 147 -7.22 23.59 16.16
N LEU A 148 -7.40 22.67 15.22
CA LEU A 148 -6.33 21.93 14.55
C LEU A 148 -6.00 22.48 13.15
N TYR A 149 -6.65 23.54 12.69
CA TYR A 149 -6.29 24.20 11.42
C TYR A 149 -4.85 24.70 11.47
N GLN A 150 -4.09 24.50 10.36
CA GLN A 150 -2.66 24.78 10.27
C GLN A 150 -1.80 23.94 11.26
N ARG A 151 -2.38 22.88 11.83
CA ARG A 151 -1.71 21.95 12.73
C ARG A 151 -1.60 20.54 12.14
N TYR A 152 -1.96 20.34 10.88
CA TYR A 152 -1.83 19.04 10.24
C TYR A 152 -1.19 19.12 8.85
N GLY A 153 -0.71 17.96 8.39
CA GLY A 153 -0.16 17.75 7.07
C GLY A 153 -1.01 16.82 6.22
N ILE A 154 -0.76 16.84 4.91
CA ILE A 154 -1.33 15.88 3.95
C ILE A 154 -0.18 15.26 3.17
N LEU A 155 -0.08 13.93 3.20
CA LEU A 155 0.78 13.19 2.29
C LEU A 155 0.09 13.15 0.91
N LEU A 156 0.75 13.69 -0.10
CA LEU A 156 0.23 13.71 -1.46
C LEU A 156 0.45 12.34 -2.11
N TYR A 157 -0.54 11.49 -1.95
CA TYR A 157 -0.62 10.18 -2.56
C TYR A 157 -2.04 10.01 -3.08
N ASP A 158 -2.23 10.09 -4.38
CA ASP A 158 -3.54 10.32 -4.98
C ASP A 158 -4.60 9.28 -4.61
N ASP A 159 -4.26 7.99 -4.68
CA ASP A 159 -5.19 6.92 -4.32
C ASP A 159 -5.59 6.98 -2.84
N PHE A 160 -4.63 7.27 -1.94
CA PHE A 160 -4.91 7.35 -0.50
C PHE A 160 -5.67 8.62 -0.15
N ASN A 161 -5.33 9.75 -0.79
CA ASN A 161 -6.10 10.98 -0.63
C ASN A 161 -7.56 10.76 -1.04
N LEU A 162 -7.78 10.03 -2.15
CA LEU A 162 -9.13 9.70 -2.63
C LEU A 162 -9.90 8.91 -1.56
N PHE A 163 -9.32 7.83 -1.04
CA PHE A 163 -9.95 7.00 0.00
C PHE A 163 -10.27 7.79 1.26
N HIS A 164 -9.29 8.50 1.81
CA HIS A 164 -9.44 9.18 3.09
C HIS A 164 -10.39 10.38 3.00
N ILE A 165 -10.39 11.10 1.89
CA ILE A 165 -11.35 12.19 1.65
C ILE A 165 -12.77 11.63 1.52
N CYS A 166 -12.96 10.49 0.83
CA CYS A 166 -14.27 9.83 0.78
C CYS A 166 -14.74 9.40 2.17
N ILE A 167 -13.87 8.78 2.97
CA ILE A 167 -14.22 8.36 4.33
C ILE A 167 -14.61 9.57 5.18
N ALA A 168 -13.84 10.67 5.13
CA ALA A 168 -14.15 11.90 5.85
C ALA A 168 -15.41 12.61 5.32
N ALA A 169 -15.78 12.39 4.07
CA ALA A 169 -17.03 12.88 3.49
C ALA A 169 -18.22 11.95 3.79
N GLU A 170 -18.04 10.92 4.61
CA GLU A 170 -19.04 9.87 4.90
C GLU A 170 -19.53 9.13 3.65
N VAL A 171 -18.66 8.98 2.65
CA VAL A 171 -18.95 8.34 1.37
C VAL A 171 -18.12 7.07 1.21
N ASN A 172 -18.76 5.97 0.79
CA ASN A 172 -18.05 4.72 0.51
C ASN A 172 -17.37 4.78 -0.88
N PRO A 173 -16.04 4.86 -0.98
CA PRO A 173 -15.32 4.99 -2.26
C PRO A 173 -15.51 3.78 -3.19
N PHE A 174 -15.88 2.63 -2.65
CA PHE A 174 -16.03 1.39 -3.41
C PHE A 174 -17.41 1.20 -4.04
N ASN A 175 -18.34 2.13 -3.79
CA ASN A 175 -19.62 2.19 -4.47
C ASN A 175 -19.54 3.15 -5.69
N LEU A 176 -20.48 2.97 -6.62
CA LEU A 176 -20.69 3.97 -7.66
C LEU A 176 -21.31 5.20 -7.03
N LEU A 177 -20.59 6.33 -7.05
CA LEU A 177 -21.02 7.57 -6.41
C LEU A 177 -21.98 8.37 -7.28
N SER A 178 -22.98 8.96 -6.63
CA SER A 178 -23.83 9.99 -7.20
C SER A 178 -23.08 11.34 -7.33
N GLN A 179 -23.66 12.27 -8.10
CA GLN A 179 -23.11 13.64 -8.23
C GLN A 179 -23.01 14.35 -6.86
N ASP A 180 -24.01 14.19 -6.00
CA ASP A 180 -24.03 14.81 -4.67
C ASP A 180 -22.89 14.26 -3.78
N GLU A 181 -22.60 12.96 -3.85
CA GLU A 181 -21.47 12.34 -3.13
C GLU A 181 -20.12 12.81 -3.67
N GLU A 182 -19.97 12.93 -5.00
CA GLU A 182 -18.75 13.53 -5.59
C GLU A 182 -18.59 15.00 -5.18
N ASP A 183 -19.68 15.74 -5.01
CA ASP A 183 -19.64 17.14 -4.55
C ASP A 183 -19.25 17.22 -3.05
N LEU A 184 -19.70 16.28 -2.20
CA LEU A 184 -19.24 16.14 -0.81
C LEU A 184 -17.74 15.85 -0.73
N PHE A 185 -17.25 14.93 -1.58
CA PHE A 185 -15.82 14.66 -1.72
C PHE A 185 -15.03 15.94 -2.05
N GLU A 186 -15.47 16.70 -3.08
CA GLU A 186 -14.79 17.95 -3.49
C GLU A 186 -14.78 18.98 -2.37
N GLN A 187 -15.91 19.16 -1.66
CA GLN A 187 -16.00 20.07 -0.52
C GLN A 187 -15.05 19.70 0.61
N THR A 188 -14.97 18.40 0.93
CA THR A 188 -14.05 17.89 1.96
C THR A 188 -12.59 18.07 1.53
N ALA A 189 -12.26 17.75 0.27
CA ALA A 189 -10.93 17.99 -0.27
C ALA A 189 -10.54 19.48 -0.16
N ARG A 190 -11.42 20.40 -0.57
CA ARG A 190 -11.18 21.85 -0.46
C ARG A 190 -10.95 22.31 0.97
N ARG A 191 -11.71 21.78 1.92
CA ARG A 191 -11.54 22.08 3.35
C ARG A 191 -10.19 21.60 3.85
N TRP A 192 -9.81 20.35 3.54
CA TRP A 192 -8.56 19.78 3.95
C TRP A 192 -7.35 20.55 3.40
N PHE A 193 -7.29 20.74 2.08
CA PHE A 193 -6.15 21.41 1.45
C PHE A 193 -6.03 22.89 1.80
N ARG A 194 -7.15 23.56 2.13
CA ARG A 194 -7.12 24.96 2.60
C ARG A 194 -6.54 25.10 3.99
N ASN A 195 -6.83 24.15 4.87
CA ASN A 195 -6.52 24.24 6.30
C ASN A 195 -5.26 23.45 6.70
N ALA A 196 -4.66 22.69 5.81
CA ALA A 196 -3.40 22.00 6.05
C ALA A 196 -2.22 22.98 6.14
N ALA A 197 -1.30 22.74 7.07
CA ALA A 197 -0.04 23.49 7.19
C ALA A 197 0.97 23.07 6.11
N ILE A 198 0.96 21.79 5.73
CA ILE A 198 1.92 21.17 4.82
C ILE A 198 1.19 20.20 3.91
N ALA A 199 1.45 20.24 2.60
CA ALA A 199 1.06 19.20 1.66
C ALA A 199 2.30 18.80 0.84
N THR A 200 2.71 17.53 0.89
CA THR A 200 3.97 17.07 0.29
C THR A 200 3.92 15.58 -0.05
N HIS A 201 4.71 15.16 -1.06
CA HIS A 201 4.96 13.74 -1.37
C HIS A 201 6.02 13.10 -0.45
N ASP A 202 6.69 13.89 0.40
CA ASP A 202 7.77 13.43 1.29
C ASP A 202 7.24 13.15 2.70
N HIS A 203 6.99 11.86 3.02
CA HIS A 203 6.57 11.44 4.35
C HIS A 203 7.66 11.65 5.42
N HIS A 204 8.95 11.65 5.04
CA HIS A 204 10.02 12.00 5.97
C HIS A 204 9.93 13.46 6.41
N ALA A 205 9.53 14.37 5.51
CA ALA A 205 9.29 15.78 5.86
C ALA A 205 8.10 15.91 6.83
N LEU A 206 7.04 15.11 6.64
CA LEU A 206 5.89 15.08 7.56
C LEU A 206 6.29 14.50 8.92
N ASN A 207 7.04 13.40 8.97
CA ASN A 207 7.55 12.85 10.23
C ASN A 207 8.42 13.86 10.99
N ARG A 208 9.33 14.55 10.30
CA ARG A 208 10.10 15.65 10.92
C ARG A 208 9.22 16.76 11.46
N ALA A 209 8.15 17.12 10.72
CA ALA A 209 7.20 18.14 11.17
C ALA A 209 6.43 17.72 12.42
N LEU A 210 6.08 16.44 12.58
CA LEU A 210 5.49 15.87 13.80
C LEU A 210 6.49 15.94 14.97
N ILE A 211 7.72 15.46 14.77
CA ILE A 211 8.77 15.42 15.79
C ILE A 211 9.10 16.85 16.27
N ASP A 212 9.17 17.81 15.36
CA ASP A 212 9.42 19.23 15.62
C ASP A 212 8.21 19.98 16.19
N ASN A 213 7.07 19.31 16.40
CA ASN A 213 5.80 19.90 16.84
C ASN A 213 5.27 21.04 15.93
N ARG A 214 5.60 21.01 14.64
CA ARG A 214 5.04 21.95 13.65
C ARG A 214 3.64 21.54 13.21
N ILE A 215 3.36 20.24 13.22
CA ILE A 215 2.04 19.65 13.02
C ILE A 215 1.77 18.63 14.13
N ASP A 216 0.51 18.32 14.38
CA ASP A 216 0.08 17.35 15.38
C ASP A 216 -0.29 15.99 14.75
N PHE A 217 -0.68 16.00 13.48
CA PHE A 217 -0.96 14.78 12.69
C PHE A 217 -0.79 15.03 11.19
N TYR A 218 -0.81 13.95 10.41
CA TYR A 218 -0.98 14.05 8.97
C TYR A 218 -1.90 12.95 8.42
N LEU A 219 -2.53 13.26 7.29
CA LEU A 219 -3.50 12.45 6.59
C LEU A 219 -2.84 11.67 5.45
N SER A 220 -3.45 10.56 5.06
CA SER A 220 -3.02 9.72 3.93
C SER A 220 -1.68 9.02 4.15
N GLY A 221 -1.37 8.73 5.41
CA GLY A 221 -0.22 7.93 5.80
C GLY A 221 -0.57 6.47 6.05
N GLY A 222 0.29 5.83 6.81
CA GLY A 222 0.15 4.44 7.25
C GLY A 222 1.30 4.04 8.15
N THR A 223 1.27 2.83 8.64
CA THR A 223 2.36 2.26 9.44
C THR A 223 3.70 2.36 8.69
N TYR A 224 3.70 2.11 7.38
CA TYR A 224 4.89 2.21 6.54
C TYR A 224 5.48 3.63 6.51
N THR A 225 4.67 4.70 6.46
CA THR A 225 5.17 6.09 6.46
C THR A 225 5.63 6.55 7.83
N ALA A 226 5.08 6.00 8.92
CA ALA A 226 5.50 6.27 10.30
C ALA A 226 6.76 5.50 10.69
N SER A 227 6.96 4.31 10.11
CA SER A 227 8.01 3.36 10.50
C SER A 227 9.44 3.92 10.48
N PRO A 228 9.87 4.78 9.52
CA PRO A 228 11.21 5.36 9.56
C PRO A 228 11.48 6.18 10.83
N ALA A 229 10.53 7.02 11.23
CA ALA A 229 10.65 7.81 12.45
C ALA A 229 10.70 6.91 13.70
N ARG A 230 9.93 5.85 13.73
CA ARG A 230 9.89 4.87 14.83
C ARG A 230 11.17 4.04 14.90
N LEU A 231 11.77 3.66 13.76
CA LEU A 231 13.09 3.02 13.70
C LEU A 231 14.19 3.93 14.27
N ASP A 232 14.05 5.24 14.10
CA ASP A 232 14.95 6.25 14.68
C ASP A 232 14.63 6.55 16.17
N GLY A 233 13.71 5.79 16.78
CA GLY A 233 13.37 5.90 18.21
C GLY A 233 12.24 6.89 18.53
N ASN A 234 11.61 7.51 17.54
CA ASN A 234 10.53 8.48 17.74
C ASN A 234 9.15 7.75 17.80
N CYS A 235 8.92 7.00 18.90
CA CYS A 235 7.73 6.18 19.05
C CYS A 235 6.42 6.97 19.18
N GLN A 236 6.48 8.28 19.45
CA GLN A 236 5.33 9.18 19.45
C GLN A 236 4.74 9.40 18.04
N VAL A 237 5.49 9.11 16.97
CA VAL A 237 4.95 9.09 15.60
C VAL A 237 4.21 7.78 15.43
N THR A 238 2.87 7.84 15.45
CA THR A 238 2.01 6.64 15.52
C THR A 238 0.94 6.67 14.43
N ALA A 239 0.86 5.61 13.65
CA ALA A 239 -0.22 5.39 12.69
C ALA A 239 -1.46 4.84 13.42
N ILE A 240 -2.64 5.37 13.14
CA ILE A 240 -3.88 5.01 13.81
C ILE A 240 -4.99 4.80 12.79
N THR A 241 -5.66 3.67 12.89
CA THR A 241 -6.84 3.34 12.09
C THR A 241 -8.09 3.82 12.79
N PRO A 242 -8.93 4.68 12.16
CA PRO A 242 -10.20 5.11 12.72
C PRO A 242 -11.14 3.93 13.01
N ALA A 243 -11.88 4.01 14.13
CA ALA A 243 -12.80 2.93 14.52
C ALA A 243 -14.01 2.82 13.59
N ARG A 244 -14.48 3.95 13.06
CA ARG A 244 -15.76 4.05 12.34
C ARG A 244 -15.60 4.80 11.02
N GLY A 245 -16.47 4.48 10.05
CA GLY A 245 -16.57 5.17 8.78
C GLY A 245 -17.66 4.57 7.88
N PRO A 246 -17.82 5.10 6.67
CA PRO A 246 -18.92 4.76 5.78
C PRO A 246 -18.80 3.38 5.13
N ILE A 247 -17.66 2.71 5.27
CA ILE A 247 -17.42 1.43 4.61
C ILE A 247 -17.82 0.29 5.55
N ASN A 248 -19.07 -0.12 5.52
CA ASN A 248 -19.61 -1.15 6.41
C ASN A 248 -19.39 -0.84 7.91
N GLY A 249 -19.40 0.44 8.29
CA GLY A 249 -19.18 0.90 9.66
C GLY A 249 -17.71 0.97 10.07
N ARG A 250 -16.76 0.69 9.16
CA ARG A 250 -15.31 0.70 9.40
C ARG A 250 -14.66 1.96 8.82
N GLY A 251 -13.64 2.48 9.51
CA GLY A 251 -12.93 3.70 9.13
C GLY A 251 -11.61 3.49 8.42
N GLY A 252 -11.12 2.25 8.33
CA GLY A 252 -9.85 1.91 7.71
C GLY A 252 -9.98 1.07 6.44
N ILE A 253 -8.91 1.06 5.66
CA ILE A 253 -8.73 0.21 4.47
C ILE A 253 -7.40 -0.52 4.64
N VAL A 254 -7.40 -1.84 4.45
CA VAL A 254 -6.18 -2.65 4.41
C VAL A 254 -5.84 -3.00 2.97
N PHE A 255 -4.61 -2.71 2.57
CA PHE A 255 -4.05 -3.19 1.32
C PHE A 255 -3.27 -4.49 1.54
N THR A 256 -3.18 -5.30 0.51
CA THR A 256 -2.29 -6.44 0.42
C THR A 256 -1.61 -6.40 -0.94
N GLU A 257 -0.30 -6.39 -0.97
CA GLU A 257 0.42 -6.48 -2.23
C GLU A 257 0.44 -7.91 -2.73
N VAL A 258 0.09 -8.05 -4.00
CA VAL A 258 0.06 -9.33 -4.72
C VAL A 258 1.13 -9.28 -5.81
N THR A 259 2.05 -10.22 -5.77
CA THR A 259 3.02 -10.43 -6.84
C THR A 259 2.49 -11.51 -7.77
N CYS A 260 2.31 -11.20 -9.06
CA CYS A 260 1.73 -12.08 -10.06
C CYS A 260 2.62 -12.18 -11.30
N VAL A 261 2.39 -13.23 -12.10
CA VAL A 261 3.08 -13.44 -13.38
C VAL A 261 2.18 -12.96 -14.50
N LEU A 262 2.71 -12.04 -15.32
CA LEU A 262 1.99 -11.50 -16.48
C LEU A 262 1.91 -12.52 -17.61
N ASN A 263 0.79 -12.51 -18.32
CA ASN A 263 0.45 -13.48 -19.35
C ASN A 263 0.74 -12.92 -20.75
N HIS A 264 1.91 -13.24 -21.28
CA HIS A 264 2.26 -12.93 -22.67
C HIS A 264 3.12 -14.03 -23.30
N ALA A 265 3.30 -14.00 -24.62
CA ALA A 265 3.96 -15.05 -25.39
C ALA A 265 5.43 -15.30 -25.00
N HIS A 266 6.07 -14.32 -24.41
CA HIS A 266 7.51 -14.32 -24.10
C HIS A 266 7.80 -14.26 -22.59
N THR A 267 6.80 -14.56 -21.73
CA THR A 267 6.99 -14.56 -20.28
C THR A 267 8.20 -15.39 -19.87
N SER A 268 9.05 -14.79 -19.08
CA SER A 268 10.31 -15.38 -18.63
C SER A 268 10.09 -16.69 -17.86
N PRO A 269 10.91 -17.72 -18.09
CA PRO A 269 10.90 -18.93 -17.27
C PRO A 269 11.32 -18.67 -15.81
N TRP A 270 11.90 -17.50 -15.53
CA TRP A 270 12.34 -17.10 -14.19
C TRP A 270 11.23 -16.40 -13.38
N ALA A 271 10.07 -16.12 -13.97
CA ALA A 271 8.99 -15.43 -13.27
C ALA A 271 8.48 -16.20 -12.04
N GLU A 272 8.11 -17.49 -12.19
CA GLU A 272 7.68 -18.29 -11.04
C GLU A 272 8.82 -18.60 -10.04
N PRO A 273 10.06 -18.95 -10.48
CA PRO A 273 11.20 -19.01 -9.56
C PRO A 273 11.43 -17.75 -8.73
N PHE A 274 11.13 -16.56 -9.28
CA PHE A 274 11.21 -15.32 -8.53
C PHE A 274 10.11 -15.23 -7.47
N LEU A 275 8.89 -15.68 -7.75
CA LEU A 275 7.82 -15.74 -6.75
C LEU A 275 8.18 -16.67 -5.58
N ASP A 276 8.78 -17.84 -5.85
CA ASP A 276 9.29 -18.72 -4.78
C ASP A 276 10.36 -18.01 -3.95
N TYR A 277 11.29 -17.34 -4.62
CA TYR A 277 12.40 -16.66 -3.97
C TYR A 277 11.94 -15.54 -3.03
N ILE A 278 10.96 -14.73 -3.44
CA ILE A 278 10.46 -13.66 -2.57
C ILE A 278 9.73 -14.18 -1.32
N LEU A 279 9.30 -15.43 -1.33
CA LEU A 279 8.68 -16.11 -0.19
C LEU A 279 9.69 -16.84 0.71
N GLU A 280 10.98 -16.89 0.35
CA GLU A 280 12.02 -17.42 1.26
C GLU A 280 12.10 -16.55 2.52
N PRO A 281 12.29 -17.11 3.74
CA PRO A 281 12.28 -16.35 4.99
C PRO A 281 13.20 -15.13 4.98
N ASP A 282 14.45 -15.31 4.56
CA ASP A 282 15.42 -14.20 4.48
C ASP A 282 14.98 -13.09 3.53
N THR A 283 14.30 -13.45 2.43
CA THR A 283 13.83 -12.48 1.43
C THR A 283 12.57 -11.76 1.92
N CYS A 284 11.66 -12.46 2.60
CA CYS A 284 10.51 -11.84 3.26
C CYS A 284 10.94 -10.71 4.20
N VAL A 285 11.97 -10.95 5.01
CA VAL A 285 12.50 -9.94 5.94
C VAL A 285 13.08 -8.74 5.18
N LYS A 286 13.83 -8.97 4.09
CA LYS A 286 14.39 -7.90 3.27
C LYS A 286 13.29 -7.04 2.62
N ILE A 287 12.24 -7.69 2.12
CA ILE A 287 11.09 -7.00 1.52
C ILE A 287 10.32 -6.19 2.57
N ALA A 288 10.17 -6.70 3.79
CA ALA A 288 9.55 -5.97 4.89
C ALA A 288 10.28 -4.65 5.22
N PHE A 289 11.61 -4.59 5.03
CA PHE A 289 12.46 -3.44 5.39
C PHE A 289 13.06 -2.72 4.18
N ALA A 290 12.35 -2.65 3.08
CA ALA A 290 12.87 -2.01 1.90
C ALA A 290 12.87 -0.47 2.01
N ASP A 291 13.94 0.16 1.50
CA ASP A 291 14.09 1.61 1.34
C ASP A 291 13.78 2.49 2.56
N ARG A 292 14.17 2.02 3.75
CA ARG A 292 13.97 2.69 5.04
C ARG A 292 12.52 2.79 5.50
N THR A 293 11.60 2.13 4.83
CA THR A 293 10.23 1.92 5.30
C THR A 293 10.06 0.49 5.78
N CYS A 294 9.13 0.27 6.69
CA CYS A 294 8.77 -1.06 7.16
C CYS A 294 7.29 -1.31 6.92
N ASN A 295 7.00 -2.45 6.28
CA ASN A 295 5.66 -3.02 6.24
C ASN A 295 5.70 -4.42 6.87
N PRO A 296 4.66 -4.85 7.59
CA PRO A 296 4.54 -6.25 7.92
C PRO A 296 4.36 -7.09 6.66
N VAL A 297 4.75 -8.35 6.73
CA VAL A 297 4.52 -9.35 5.68
C VAL A 297 3.66 -10.48 6.22
N LEU A 298 2.77 -11.03 5.40
CA LEU A 298 1.86 -12.10 5.83
C LEU A 298 2.63 -13.33 6.33
N GLN A 299 3.83 -13.58 5.80
CA GLN A 299 4.72 -14.69 6.18
C GLN A 299 5.29 -14.56 7.60
N MET A 300 5.01 -13.50 8.34
CA MET A 300 5.33 -13.40 9.78
C MET A 300 4.57 -14.42 10.66
N GLY A 301 3.61 -15.15 10.09
CA GLY A 301 3.06 -16.37 10.72
C GLY A 301 4.06 -17.51 10.82
N ASP A 302 5.11 -17.52 9.98
CA ASP A 302 6.23 -18.44 10.06
C ASP A 302 7.18 -18.04 11.19
N ARG A 303 7.55 -19.00 12.04
CA ARG A 303 8.45 -18.76 13.17
C ARG A 303 9.84 -18.27 12.74
N GLU A 304 10.36 -18.75 11.63
CA GLU A 304 11.66 -18.36 11.11
C GLU A 304 11.63 -16.89 10.67
N VAL A 305 10.63 -16.50 9.89
CA VAL A 305 10.41 -15.09 9.47
C VAL A 305 10.24 -14.21 10.70
N MET A 306 9.32 -14.56 11.62
CA MET A 306 9.04 -13.76 12.81
C MET A 306 10.26 -13.56 13.71
N SER A 307 11.09 -14.61 13.88
CA SER A 307 12.28 -14.55 14.74
C SER A 307 13.41 -13.67 14.19
N ALA A 308 13.37 -13.33 12.91
CA ALA A 308 14.35 -12.45 12.28
C ALA A 308 14.08 -10.96 12.56
N PHE A 309 12.87 -10.61 13.06
CA PHE A 309 12.54 -9.25 13.43
C PHE A 309 13.04 -8.93 14.84
N SER A 310 13.81 -7.85 14.96
CA SER A 310 14.19 -7.30 16.27
C SER A 310 13.01 -6.63 16.97
N SER A 311 13.09 -6.45 18.29
CA SER A 311 12.06 -5.72 19.06
C SER A 311 11.83 -4.29 18.54
N LEU A 312 12.90 -3.60 18.10
CA LEU A 312 12.78 -2.26 17.51
C LEU A 312 12.01 -2.29 16.19
N GLN A 313 12.23 -3.29 15.37
CA GLN A 313 11.55 -3.45 14.09
C GLN A 313 10.07 -3.79 14.30
N LEU A 314 9.74 -4.69 15.23
CA LEU A 314 8.35 -4.98 15.61
C LEU A 314 7.64 -3.74 16.15
N GLN A 315 8.33 -2.94 16.99
CA GLN A 315 7.80 -1.67 17.47
C GLN A 315 7.58 -0.66 16.30
N ALA A 316 8.47 -0.64 15.31
CA ALA A 316 8.36 0.28 14.17
C ALA A 316 7.13 0.01 13.31
N ILE A 317 6.77 -1.27 13.12
CA ILE A 317 5.55 -1.69 12.40
C ILE A 317 4.30 -1.76 13.28
N GLN A 318 4.40 -1.32 14.53
CA GLN A 318 3.28 -1.34 15.50
C GLN A 318 2.65 -2.73 15.65
N TRP A 319 3.50 -3.76 15.78
CA TRP A 319 3.08 -5.16 15.80
C TRP A 319 2.07 -5.49 16.90
N ASP A 320 2.18 -4.83 18.05
CA ASP A 320 1.33 -4.99 19.23
C ASP A 320 -0.11 -4.47 19.04
N THR A 321 -0.33 -3.54 18.13
CA THR A 321 -1.67 -3.00 17.78
C THR A 321 -2.16 -3.45 16.40
N LEU A 322 -1.33 -4.15 15.64
CA LEU A 322 -1.58 -4.48 14.23
C LEU A 322 -2.93 -5.19 14.00
N GLU A 323 -3.23 -6.22 14.78
CA GLU A 323 -4.48 -6.98 14.63
C GLU A 323 -5.70 -6.11 14.91
N GLU A 324 -5.63 -5.24 15.92
CA GLU A 324 -6.69 -4.30 16.24
C GLU A 324 -6.90 -3.29 15.11
N ASP A 325 -5.82 -2.72 14.60
CA ASP A 325 -5.86 -1.77 13.47
C ASP A 325 -6.48 -2.43 12.23
N ILE A 326 -6.06 -3.63 11.88
CA ILE A 326 -6.62 -4.37 10.73
C ILE A 326 -8.10 -4.74 10.96
N SER A 327 -8.50 -5.04 12.19
CA SER A 327 -9.91 -5.35 12.52
C SER A 327 -10.87 -4.19 12.22
N ARG A 328 -10.36 -2.96 12.18
CA ARG A 328 -11.09 -1.72 11.85
C ARG A 328 -11.11 -1.43 10.34
N CYS A 329 -10.45 -2.27 9.54
CA CYS A 329 -10.32 -2.09 8.09
C CYS A 329 -11.33 -2.94 7.31
N VAL A 330 -11.63 -2.46 6.11
CA VAL A 330 -12.11 -3.29 5.00
C VAL A 330 -10.95 -3.49 4.03
N ASP A 331 -11.02 -4.52 3.20
CA ASP A 331 -10.02 -4.73 2.17
C ASP A 331 -10.08 -3.62 1.12
N TYR A 332 -8.91 -3.21 0.65
CA TYR A 332 -8.76 -2.36 -0.52
C TYR A 332 -9.52 -2.93 -1.71
N ASP A 333 -10.27 -2.07 -2.39
CA ASP A 333 -11.02 -2.42 -3.59
C ASP A 333 -10.89 -1.34 -4.68
N LEU A 334 -11.34 -1.66 -5.90
CA LEU A 334 -11.33 -0.70 -7.01
C LEU A 334 -12.38 0.39 -6.78
N VAL A 335 -12.04 1.62 -7.12
CA VAL A 335 -12.92 2.78 -7.01
C VAL A 335 -13.58 3.06 -8.35
N PRO A 336 -14.91 2.86 -8.49
CA PRO A 336 -15.61 3.05 -9.77
C PRO A 336 -15.48 4.47 -10.32
N ASN A 337 -15.54 5.49 -9.45
CA ASN A 337 -15.46 6.90 -9.82
C ASN A 337 -14.03 7.47 -9.81
N SER A 338 -12.97 6.64 -9.74
CA SER A 338 -11.59 7.11 -9.55
C SER A 338 -11.19 8.25 -10.49
N VAL A 339 -11.48 8.13 -11.78
CA VAL A 339 -11.13 9.15 -12.79
C VAL A 339 -11.82 10.49 -12.52
N SER A 340 -13.10 10.46 -12.12
CA SER A 340 -13.86 11.68 -11.79
C SER A 340 -13.31 12.33 -10.53
N LEU A 341 -13.12 11.55 -9.48
CA LEU A 341 -12.63 12.02 -8.18
C LEU A 341 -11.21 12.58 -8.27
N LEU A 342 -10.31 11.92 -9.00
CA LEU A 342 -8.94 12.41 -9.21
C LEU A 342 -8.91 13.75 -9.98
N ARG A 343 -9.77 13.92 -10.99
CA ARG A 343 -9.91 15.22 -11.70
C ARG A 343 -10.39 16.33 -10.75
N ARG A 344 -11.35 16.03 -9.87
CA ARG A 344 -11.84 16.98 -8.87
C ARG A 344 -10.75 17.34 -7.86
N LEU A 345 -10.01 16.34 -7.39
CA LEU A 345 -8.89 16.52 -6.45
C LEU A 345 -7.80 17.41 -7.07
N GLU A 346 -7.40 17.14 -8.30
CA GLU A 346 -6.42 17.95 -9.03
C GLU A 346 -6.89 19.39 -9.20
N LYS A 347 -8.16 19.60 -9.57
CA LYS A 347 -8.76 20.94 -9.65
C LYS A 347 -8.71 21.67 -8.32
N VAL A 348 -9.01 21.00 -7.21
CA VAL A 348 -8.92 21.58 -5.86
C VAL A 348 -7.49 22.02 -5.56
N ARG A 349 -6.49 21.21 -5.86
CA ARG A 349 -5.07 21.54 -5.67
C ARG A 349 -4.68 22.75 -6.50
N GLN A 350 -5.07 22.82 -7.77
CA GLN A 350 -4.78 23.93 -8.66
C GLN A 350 -5.44 25.24 -8.19
N ASP A 351 -6.71 25.20 -7.76
CA ASP A 351 -7.44 26.36 -7.27
C ASP A 351 -6.83 26.96 -5.97
N LEU A 352 -6.18 26.14 -5.16
CA LEU A 352 -5.59 26.51 -3.88
C LEU A 352 -4.06 26.73 -3.95
N ALA A 353 -3.43 26.44 -5.09
CA ALA A 353 -2.01 26.71 -5.28
C ALA A 353 -1.69 28.22 -5.10
N PRO A 354 -0.61 28.58 -4.42
CA PRO A 354 -0.18 29.99 -4.33
C PRO A 354 0.05 30.53 -5.74
N ARG A 355 -0.53 31.68 -6.02
CA ARG A 355 -0.33 32.39 -7.30
C ARG A 355 1.03 33.05 -7.35
#